data_c7186b6c1074b9810d1f34d21d78d021
#
_entry.id   c7186b6c1074b9810d1f34d21d78d021
#
_cell.length_a   1.000
_cell.length_b   1.000
_cell.length_c   1.000
_cell.angle_alpha   90.00
_cell.angle_beta   90.00
_cell.angle_gamma   90.00
#
_symmetry.space_group_name_H-M   'P 1'
#
loop_
_entity.id
_entity.type
_entity.pdbx_description
1 polymer ?
#
loop_
_entity_poly.entity_id
_entity_poly.type
_entity_poly.pdbx_seq_one_letter_code
_entity_poly.pdbx_strand_id
1 'polypeptide(L)'
;MSDLPLVSICIITYNSADFILETLNSAKNQSYSNIELIISDDASSDATVEVCKNWLEENANSFVRTELISIKQNTGIPANCNRAVKTAQGKWIKLIAGDDILLPSCISDNIEYITHHPETQILFSALKSFTVINGEKNFLDPVKLPQSFLSLDANQQFVEIIFGKMEGVTPTAFIAKGLFEKLDYYDEVYKLAEDYPFWLKCTTNGYRFVSMDKTTVLYRRHTNNTGVAKEANGTLFKDRMKIFRQYMNLINANENSKTAFAKYYKENYFYFIKFCNTSENLELLRNVNKTNKISNTFYFLAQRYISVFPKNTFRARLLRSMYYRMLMLLN
;
A
#
# COMPACT_ATOMS: atom_id res chain seq x y z
N MET A 1 -33.22 -4.69 -17.64
CA MET A 1 -31.85 -5.10 -17.31
C MET A 1 -31.25 -3.93 -16.55
N SER A 2 -30.83 -4.11 -15.28
CA SER A 2 -30.13 -3.04 -14.57
C SER A 2 -28.85 -2.75 -15.34
N ASP A 3 -28.62 -1.47 -15.70
CA ASP A 3 -27.37 -1.06 -16.35
C ASP A 3 -26.20 -1.48 -15.48
N LEU A 4 -25.30 -2.30 -16.03
CA LEU A 4 -24.08 -2.70 -15.35
C LEU A 4 -23.25 -1.46 -15.04
N PRO A 5 -22.83 -1.21 -13.79
CA PRO A 5 -22.08 0.00 -13.46
C PRO A 5 -20.74 0.03 -14.22
N LEU A 6 -20.35 1.21 -14.71
CA LEU A 6 -19.01 1.41 -15.27
C LEU A 6 -17.96 1.22 -14.20
N VAL A 7 -16.94 0.42 -14.49
CA VAL A 7 -15.77 0.17 -13.64
C VAL A 7 -14.52 0.73 -14.31
N SER A 8 -13.74 1.50 -13.57
CA SER A 8 -12.44 1.98 -14.05
C SER A 8 -11.33 1.06 -13.55
N ILE A 9 -10.67 0.36 -14.45
CA ILE A 9 -9.38 -0.26 -14.16
C ILE A 9 -8.31 0.83 -14.33
N CYS A 10 -7.67 1.20 -13.22
CA CYS A 10 -6.61 2.20 -13.17
C CYS A 10 -5.26 1.49 -13.00
N ILE A 11 -4.43 1.49 -14.04
CA ILE A 11 -3.08 0.94 -14.00
C ILE A 11 -2.10 2.08 -13.73
N ILE A 12 -1.35 1.99 -12.63
CA ILE A 12 -0.25 2.91 -12.35
C ILE A 12 1.07 2.27 -12.72
N THR A 13 1.94 3.01 -13.40
CA THR A 13 3.21 2.45 -13.88
C THR A 13 4.37 3.42 -13.75
N TYR A 14 5.56 2.87 -13.56
CA TYR A 14 6.85 3.55 -13.61
C TYR A 14 7.96 2.53 -13.86
N ASN A 15 8.63 2.59 -15.01
CA ASN A 15 9.67 1.68 -15.45
C ASN A 15 9.23 0.20 -15.34
N SER A 16 8.13 -0.13 -16.02
CA SER A 16 7.49 -1.45 -15.97
C SER A 16 7.48 -2.16 -17.33
N ALA A 17 8.35 -1.78 -18.26
CA ALA A 17 8.36 -2.31 -19.63
C ALA A 17 8.36 -3.85 -19.71
N ASP A 18 9.05 -4.51 -18.76
CA ASP A 18 9.14 -5.97 -18.69
C ASP A 18 7.83 -6.66 -18.27
N PHE A 19 6.89 -5.93 -17.65
CA PHE A 19 5.71 -6.51 -17.00
C PHE A 19 4.38 -5.97 -17.52
N ILE A 20 4.35 -4.70 -17.95
CA ILE A 20 3.13 -3.95 -18.25
C ILE A 20 2.22 -4.65 -19.28
N LEU A 21 2.79 -5.35 -20.25
CA LEU A 21 2.03 -6.06 -21.27
C LEU A 21 1.15 -7.17 -20.65
N GLU A 22 1.64 -7.88 -19.65
CA GLU A 22 0.90 -8.92 -18.94
C GLU A 22 -0.26 -8.31 -18.12
N THR A 23 -0.02 -7.16 -17.48
CA THR A 23 -1.03 -6.38 -16.76
C THR A 23 -2.14 -5.89 -17.70
N LEU A 24 -1.78 -5.28 -18.83
CA LEU A 24 -2.71 -4.79 -19.85
C LEU A 24 -3.60 -5.93 -20.39
N ASN A 25 -2.99 -7.07 -20.75
CA ASN A 25 -3.72 -8.23 -21.21
C ASN A 25 -4.67 -8.78 -20.14
N SER A 26 -4.29 -8.72 -18.86
CA SER A 26 -5.17 -9.13 -17.75
C SER A 26 -6.38 -8.22 -17.60
N ALA A 27 -6.24 -6.92 -17.84
CA ALA A 27 -7.33 -5.96 -17.85
C ALA A 27 -8.29 -6.20 -19.03
N LYS A 28 -7.73 -6.49 -20.23
CA LYS A 28 -8.55 -6.83 -21.42
C LYS A 28 -9.34 -8.12 -21.24
N ASN A 29 -8.78 -9.12 -20.58
CA ASN A 29 -9.36 -10.46 -20.43
C ASN A 29 -10.36 -10.58 -19.26
N GLN A 30 -10.89 -9.46 -18.76
CA GLN A 30 -11.94 -9.50 -17.74
C GLN A 30 -13.25 -10.00 -18.32
N SER A 31 -13.97 -10.84 -17.56
CA SER A 31 -15.30 -11.36 -17.92
C SER A 31 -16.41 -10.30 -17.82
N TYR A 32 -16.15 -9.15 -17.26
CA TYR A 32 -17.05 -8.01 -17.16
C TYR A 32 -16.82 -7.05 -18.33
N SER A 33 -17.87 -6.57 -18.99
CA SER A 33 -17.75 -5.82 -20.25
C SER A 33 -17.78 -4.30 -20.10
N ASN A 34 -18.42 -3.75 -19.03
CA ASN A 34 -18.57 -2.30 -18.89
C ASN A 34 -17.36 -1.70 -18.13
N ILE A 35 -16.20 -1.70 -18.81
CA ILE A 35 -14.89 -1.28 -18.24
C ILE A 35 -14.32 -0.13 -19.06
N GLU A 36 -13.82 0.89 -18.38
CA GLU A 36 -12.83 1.81 -18.92
C GLU A 36 -11.43 1.48 -18.40
N LEU A 37 -10.41 1.74 -19.20
CA LEU A 37 -9.01 1.53 -18.86
C LEU A 37 -8.27 2.86 -18.79
N ILE A 38 -7.74 3.19 -17.62
CA ILE A 38 -6.89 4.36 -17.39
C ILE A 38 -5.48 3.88 -17.06
N ILE A 39 -4.50 4.31 -17.83
CA ILE A 39 -3.08 4.03 -17.61
C ILE A 39 -2.42 5.34 -17.19
N SER A 40 -1.78 5.41 -16.04
CA SER A 40 -1.05 6.58 -15.56
C SER A 40 0.41 6.25 -15.35
N ASP A 41 1.26 6.82 -16.22
CA ASP A 41 2.71 6.67 -16.18
C ASP A 41 3.36 7.85 -15.46
N ASP A 42 4.22 7.54 -14.48
CA ASP A 42 4.90 8.52 -13.65
C ASP A 42 6.30 8.87 -14.14
N ALA A 43 6.43 9.21 -15.43
CA ALA A 43 7.67 9.57 -16.12
C ALA A 43 8.65 8.39 -16.26
N SER A 44 8.18 7.26 -16.81
CA SER A 44 9.06 6.13 -17.15
C SER A 44 10.15 6.57 -18.13
N SER A 45 11.36 6.07 -17.90
CA SER A 45 12.53 6.28 -18.75
C SER A 45 12.85 5.08 -19.66
N ASP A 46 12.16 3.97 -19.46
CA ASP A 46 12.23 2.76 -20.29
C ASP A 46 11.13 2.74 -21.36
N ALA A 47 10.93 1.63 -22.03
CA ALA A 47 9.94 1.45 -23.09
C ALA A 47 8.48 1.36 -22.60
N THR A 48 8.17 1.57 -21.32
CA THR A 48 6.82 1.38 -20.73
C THR A 48 5.75 2.13 -21.52
N VAL A 49 5.96 3.43 -21.77
CA VAL A 49 4.96 4.28 -22.46
C VAL A 49 4.75 3.84 -23.90
N GLU A 50 5.82 3.44 -24.59
CA GLU A 50 5.77 2.93 -25.96
C GLU A 50 4.98 1.62 -26.03
N VAL A 51 5.24 0.68 -25.13
CA VAL A 51 4.49 -0.58 -25.02
C VAL A 51 3.01 -0.31 -24.78
N CYS A 52 2.66 0.63 -23.89
CA CYS A 52 1.27 1.01 -23.65
C CYS A 52 0.58 1.59 -24.89
N LYS A 53 1.25 2.49 -25.62
CA LYS A 53 0.70 3.09 -26.84
C LYS A 53 0.42 2.04 -27.92
N ASN A 54 1.42 1.23 -28.25
CA ASN A 54 1.30 0.19 -29.26
C ASN A 54 0.19 -0.80 -28.91
N TRP A 55 0.11 -1.20 -27.64
CA TRP A 55 -0.95 -2.10 -27.19
C TRP A 55 -2.35 -1.46 -27.29
N LEU A 56 -2.50 -0.17 -26.96
CA LEU A 56 -3.77 0.55 -27.07
C LEU A 56 -4.24 0.70 -28.50
N GLU A 57 -3.33 0.90 -29.47
CA GLU A 57 -3.69 0.97 -30.91
C GLU A 57 -4.46 -0.29 -31.36
N GLU A 58 -4.09 -1.45 -30.85
CA GLU A 58 -4.71 -2.73 -31.20
C GLU A 58 -5.91 -3.11 -30.34
N ASN A 59 -5.95 -2.62 -29.08
CA ASN A 59 -6.84 -3.19 -28.06
C ASN A 59 -7.84 -2.20 -27.43
N ALA A 60 -7.80 -0.91 -27.77
CA ALA A 60 -8.66 0.11 -27.17
C ALA A 60 -10.16 -0.21 -27.31
N ASN A 61 -10.55 -0.82 -28.43
CA ASN A 61 -11.94 -1.20 -28.72
C ASN A 61 -12.51 -2.28 -27.78
N SER A 62 -11.67 -2.89 -26.95
CA SER A 62 -12.12 -3.86 -25.91
C SER A 62 -12.68 -3.17 -24.67
N PHE A 63 -12.62 -1.84 -24.59
CA PHE A 63 -13.05 -1.05 -23.47
C PHE A 63 -14.05 0.02 -23.90
N VAL A 64 -14.89 0.48 -22.97
CA VAL A 64 -15.84 1.59 -23.23
C VAL A 64 -15.06 2.89 -23.51
N ARG A 65 -13.94 3.08 -22.82
CA ARG A 65 -13.02 4.20 -22.94
C ARG A 65 -11.62 3.77 -22.53
N THR A 66 -10.62 4.37 -23.16
CA THR A 66 -9.22 4.24 -22.74
C THR A 66 -8.57 5.61 -22.61
N GLU A 67 -7.65 5.75 -21.65
CA GLU A 67 -6.84 6.95 -21.46
C GLU A 67 -5.42 6.57 -21.05
N LEU A 68 -4.42 7.15 -21.71
CA LEU A 68 -3.01 7.02 -21.32
C LEU A 68 -2.48 8.40 -20.93
N ILE A 69 -2.12 8.55 -19.66
CA ILE A 69 -1.55 9.75 -19.09
C ILE A 69 -0.07 9.50 -18.85
N SER A 70 0.79 10.30 -19.46
CA SER A 70 2.24 10.26 -19.23
C SER A 70 2.73 11.66 -18.89
N ILE A 71 3.57 11.78 -17.87
CA ILE A 71 4.11 13.06 -17.39
C ILE A 71 5.62 13.11 -17.53
N LYS A 72 6.21 14.30 -17.42
CA LYS A 72 7.64 14.52 -17.66
C LYS A 72 8.53 14.32 -16.43
N GLN A 73 7.94 14.35 -15.23
CA GLN A 73 8.67 14.27 -13.98
C GLN A 73 7.98 13.32 -13.02
N ASN A 74 8.74 12.42 -12.40
CA ASN A 74 8.21 11.49 -11.40
C ASN A 74 7.69 12.25 -10.17
N THR A 75 6.43 11.99 -9.82
CA THR A 75 5.71 12.66 -8.73
C THR A 75 5.49 11.75 -7.51
N GLY A 76 5.74 10.46 -7.66
CA GLY A 76 5.55 9.45 -6.62
C GLY A 76 4.21 8.72 -6.73
N ILE A 77 4.11 7.62 -6.00
CA ILE A 77 2.98 6.69 -6.11
C ILE A 77 1.63 7.36 -5.80
N PRO A 78 1.45 8.12 -4.69
CA PRO A 78 0.16 8.73 -4.38
C PRO A 78 -0.34 9.68 -5.47
N ALA A 79 0.55 10.52 -6.02
CA ALA A 79 0.20 11.46 -7.09
C ALA A 79 -0.14 10.73 -8.39
N ASN A 80 0.56 9.63 -8.70
CA ASN A 80 0.24 8.76 -9.83
C ASN A 80 -1.13 8.10 -9.68
N CYS A 81 -1.43 7.54 -8.52
CA CYS A 81 -2.75 6.98 -8.18
C CYS A 81 -3.84 8.04 -8.32
N ASN A 82 -3.65 9.22 -7.73
CA ASN A 82 -4.62 10.31 -7.78
C ASN A 82 -4.92 10.75 -9.21
N ARG A 83 -3.90 10.82 -10.07
CA ARG A 83 -4.04 11.16 -11.47
C ARG A 83 -4.94 10.18 -12.21
N ALA A 84 -4.71 8.88 -12.00
CA ALA A 84 -5.55 7.83 -12.57
C ALA A 84 -7.00 7.90 -12.05
N VAL A 85 -7.18 7.97 -10.73
CA VAL A 85 -8.51 7.98 -10.10
C VAL A 85 -9.32 9.25 -10.45
N LYS A 86 -8.68 10.43 -10.53
CA LYS A 86 -9.35 11.69 -10.93
C LYS A 86 -9.80 11.66 -12.38
N THR A 87 -9.08 10.97 -13.26
CA THR A 87 -9.42 10.81 -14.69
C THR A 87 -10.53 9.78 -14.91
N ALA A 88 -10.67 8.83 -14.01
CA ALA A 88 -11.66 7.77 -14.06
C ALA A 88 -13.10 8.30 -14.03
N GLN A 89 -14.02 7.67 -14.79
CA GLN A 89 -15.44 8.00 -14.87
C GLN A 89 -16.33 6.92 -14.26
N GLY A 90 -15.78 5.73 -14.01
CA GLY A 90 -16.49 4.59 -13.44
C GLY A 90 -16.99 4.86 -12.01
N LYS A 91 -18.10 4.22 -11.68
CA LYS A 91 -18.65 4.25 -10.31
C LYS A 91 -17.71 3.56 -9.31
N TRP A 92 -16.93 2.60 -9.79
CA TRP A 92 -16.01 1.78 -9.00
C TRP A 92 -14.62 1.83 -9.60
N ILE A 93 -13.62 1.87 -8.72
CA ILE A 93 -12.21 1.92 -9.07
C ILE A 93 -11.53 0.60 -8.70
N LYS A 94 -10.87 0.00 -9.68
CA LYS A 94 -9.89 -1.07 -9.49
C LYS A 94 -8.51 -0.53 -9.81
N LEU A 95 -7.75 -0.15 -8.78
CA LEU A 95 -6.37 0.30 -8.93
C LEU A 95 -5.43 -0.91 -8.91
N ILE A 96 -4.46 -0.95 -9.82
CA ILE A 96 -3.45 -2.01 -9.89
C ILE A 96 -2.12 -1.45 -10.41
N ALA A 97 -1.01 -2.00 -9.94
CA ALA A 97 0.33 -1.66 -10.41
C ALA A 97 0.63 -2.35 -11.76
N GLY A 98 1.51 -1.74 -12.57
CA GLY A 98 1.85 -2.21 -13.91
C GLY A 98 2.70 -3.50 -13.97
N ASP A 99 2.88 -4.18 -12.85
CA ASP A 99 3.60 -5.45 -12.70
C ASP A 99 2.73 -6.58 -12.16
N ASP A 100 1.48 -6.30 -11.76
CA ASP A 100 0.52 -7.26 -11.24
C ASP A 100 -0.49 -7.74 -12.30
N ILE A 101 -1.23 -8.80 -11.99
CA ILE A 101 -2.17 -9.44 -12.92
C ILE A 101 -3.54 -9.57 -12.27
N LEU A 102 -4.60 -9.13 -12.95
CA LEU A 102 -5.97 -9.41 -12.58
C LEU A 102 -6.38 -10.82 -13.04
N LEU A 103 -7.03 -11.61 -12.19
CA LEU A 103 -7.68 -12.83 -12.64
C LEU A 103 -8.92 -12.50 -13.49
N PRO A 104 -9.31 -13.36 -14.45
CA PRO A 104 -10.38 -13.05 -15.42
C PRO A 104 -11.72 -12.66 -14.80
N SER A 105 -12.06 -13.22 -13.65
CA SER A 105 -13.31 -12.91 -12.93
C SER A 105 -13.19 -11.76 -11.92
N CYS A 106 -12.03 -11.07 -11.84
CA CYS A 106 -11.80 -10.06 -10.80
C CYS A 106 -12.92 -9.02 -10.74
N ILE A 107 -13.25 -8.40 -11.88
CA ILE A 107 -14.26 -7.34 -11.88
C ILE A 107 -15.68 -7.92 -11.69
N SER A 108 -16.03 -9.03 -12.35
CA SER A 108 -17.35 -9.65 -12.19
C SER A 108 -17.60 -10.14 -10.75
N ASP A 109 -16.60 -10.74 -10.10
CA ASP A 109 -16.69 -11.16 -8.70
C ASP A 109 -16.90 -9.97 -7.75
N ASN A 110 -16.17 -8.87 -7.97
CA ASN A 110 -16.34 -7.64 -7.18
C ASN A 110 -17.75 -7.05 -7.38
N ILE A 111 -18.24 -6.96 -8.60
CA ILE A 111 -19.58 -6.45 -8.92
C ILE A 111 -20.68 -7.35 -8.35
N GLU A 112 -20.53 -8.66 -8.44
CA GLU A 112 -21.44 -9.61 -7.81
C GLU A 112 -21.55 -9.36 -6.30
N TYR A 113 -20.42 -9.23 -5.62
CA TYR A 113 -20.40 -8.98 -4.17
C TYR A 113 -21.13 -7.69 -3.81
N ILE A 114 -20.78 -6.56 -4.43
CA ILE A 114 -21.39 -5.26 -4.09
C ILE A 114 -22.87 -5.17 -4.46
N THR A 115 -23.34 -5.97 -5.44
CA THR A 115 -24.76 -6.06 -5.79
C THR A 115 -25.57 -6.66 -4.64
N HIS A 116 -25.01 -7.66 -3.94
CA HIS A 116 -25.62 -8.28 -2.78
C HIS A 116 -25.37 -7.51 -1.47
N HIS A 117 -24.40 -6.58 -1.46
CA HIS A 117 -23.99 -5.77 -0.31
C HIS A 117 -23.88 -4.29 -0.70
N PRO A 118 -24.99 -3.61 -0.99
CA PRO A 118 -25.02 -2.25 -1.56
C PRO A 118 -24.46 -1.16 -0.64
N GLU A 119 -24.36 -1.44 0.65
CA GLU A 119 -23.69 -0.56 1.65
C GLU A 119 -22.16 -0.53 1.53
N THR A 120 -21.58 -1.49 0.82
CA THR A 120 -20.14 -1.62 0.68
C THR A 120 -19.56 -0.43 -0.08
N GLN A 121 -18.51 0.18 0.48
CA GLN A 121 -17.75 1.25 -0.17
C GLN A 121 -16.31 0.83 -0.49
N ILE A 122 -15.78 -0.14 0.27
CA ILE A 122 -14.42 -0.68 0.14
C ILE A 122 -14.51 -2.20 0.29
N LEU A 123 -14.18 -2.92 -0.78
CA LEU A 123 -14.14 -4.38 -0.81
C LEU A 123 -12.71 -4.84 -1.06
N PHE A 124 -12.27 -5.81 -0.27
CA PHE A 124 -11.04 -6.57 -0.52
C PHE A 124 -11.35 -7.99 -0.98
N SER A 125 -10.34 -8.66 -1.49
CA SER A 125 -10.36 -10.09 -1.81
C SER A 125 -9.04 -10.73 -1.43
N ALA A 126 -8.81 -11.98 -1.80
CA ALA A 126 -7.51 -12.60 -1.66
C ALA A 126 -6.60 -12.26 -2.86
N LEU A 127 -5.31 -12.21 -2.62
CA LEU A 127 -4.28 -12.23 -3.66
C LEU A 127 -3.38 -13.45 -3.52
N LYS A 128 -2.78 -13.85 -4.62
CA LYS A 128 -1.77 -14.90 -4.65
C LYS A 128 -0.46 -14.35 -5.19
N SER A 129 0.58 -14.35 -4.36
CA SER A 129 1.91 -13.90 -4.80
C SER A 129 2.57 -14.94 -5.69
N PHE A 130 3.38 -14.49 -6.64
CA PHE A 130 4.21 -15.36 -7.47
C PHE A 130 5.58 -14.74 -7.78
N THR A 131 6.56 -15.62 -8.03
CA THR A 131 7.87 -15.27 -8.60
C THR A 131 8.02 -16.00 -9.94
N VAL A 132 8.84 -15.45 -10.83
CA VAL A 132 9.21 -16.14 -12.07
C VAL A 132 10.64 -16.65 -11.94
N ILE A 133 10.82 -17.97 -12.05
CA ILE A 133 12.12 -18.65 -11.98
C ILE A 133 12.22 -19.52 -13.24
N ASN A 134 13.26 -19.32 -14.04
CA ASN A 134 13.47 -20.04 -15.31
C ASN A 134 12.26 -19.99 -16.27
N GLY A 135 11.54 -18.87 -16.29
CA GLY A 135 10.34 -18.69 -17.12
C GLY A 135 9.04 -19.28 -16.54
N GLU A 136 9.08 -19.98 -15.42
CA GLU A 136 7.92 -20.59 -14.78
C GLU A 136 7.42 -19.75 -13.59
N LYS A 137 6.09 -19.63 -13.43
CA LYS A 137 5.45 -18.94 -12.30
C LYS A 137 5.38 -19.89 -11.09
N ASN A 138 6.07 -19.51 -10.01
CA ASN A 138 6.04 -20.20 -8.73
C ASN A 138 5.16 -19.43 -7.76
N PHE A 139 4.06 -20.04 -7.30
CA PHE A 139 3.05 -19.38 -6.48
C PHE A 139 3.27 -19.66 -4.99
N LEU A 140 2.93 -18.65 -4.18
CA LEU A 140 2.83 -18.75 -2.72
C LEU A 140 1.35 -18.93 -2.31
N ASP A 141 1.13 -19.26 -1.04
CA ASP A 141 -0.23 -19.35 -0.50
C ASP A 141 -0.98 -18.02 -0.61
N PRO A 142 -2.31 -18.05 -0.82
CA PRO A 142 -3.10 -16.85 -0.89
C PRO A 142 -3.07 -16.05 0.42
N VAL A 143 -3.01 -14.72 0.30
CA VAL A 143 -3.10 -13.77 1.41
C VAL A 143 -4.46 -13.08 1.35
N LYS A 144 -5.16 -13.03 2.48
CA LYS A 144 -6.46 -12.37 2.64
C LYS A 144 -6.57 -11.71 4.01
N LEU A 145 -7.51 -10.78 4.16
CA LEU A 145 -7.82 -10.20 5.47
C LEU A 145 -8.35 -11.29 6.42
N PRO A 146 -7.84 -11.36 7.64
CA PRO A 146 -8.28 -12.39 8.59
C PRO A 146 -9.70 -12.09 9.11
N GLN A 147 -10.47 -13.14 9.37
CA GLN A 147 -11.84 -13.02 9.88
C GLN A 147 -11.91 -12.22 11.21
N SER A 148 -10.89 -12.33 12.04
CA SER A 148 -10.76 -11.55 13.26
C SER A 148 -10.70 -10.04 13.02
N PHE A 149 -10.14 -9.59 11.87
CA PHE A 149 -10.16 -8.19 11.47
C PHE A 149 -11.51 -7.81 10.84
N LEU A 150 -12.09 -8.69 10.03
CA LEU A 150 -13.36 -8.44 9.35
C LEU A 150 -14.57 -8.38 10.30
N SER A 151 -14.47 -8.97 11.49
CA SER A 151 -15.54 -8.88 12.52
C SER A 151 -15.55 -7.55 13.28
N LEU A 152 -14.50 -6.73 13.14
CA LEU A 152 -14.34 -5.47 13.85
C LEU A 152 -15.18 -4.34 13.19
N ASP A 153 -15.59 -3.35 13.99
CA ASP A 153 -16.13 -2.10 13.49
C ASP A 153 -15.02 -1.18 12.92
N ALA A 154 -15.40 -0.06 12.30
CA ALA A 154 -14.44 0.84 11.65
C ALA A 154 -13.39 1.40 12.63
N ASN A 155 -13.78 1.76 13.86
CA ASN A 155 -12.85 2.28 14.86
C ASN A 155 -11.87 1.21 15.35
N GLN A 156 -12.35 -0.01 15.51
CA GLN A 156 -11.52 -1.16 15.87
C GLN A 156 -10.58 -1.54 14.72
N GLN A 157 -11.07 -1.51 13.47
CA GLN A 157 -10.23 -1.70 12.28
C GLN A 157 -9.15 -0.61 12.18
N PHE A 158 -9.48 0.65 12.49
CA PHE A 158 -8.49 1.74 12.57
C PHE A 158 -7.35 1.38 13.51
N VAL A 159 -7.66 0.90 14.73
CA VAL A 159 -6.65 0.49 15.71
C VAL A 159 -5.77 -0.64 15.17
N GLU A 160 -6.36 -1.64 14.51
CA GLU A 160 -5.61 -2.74 13.92
C GLU A 160 -4.72 -2.30 12.74
N ILE A 161 -5.22 -1.39 11.89
CA ILE A 161 -4.47 -0.85 10.75
C ILE A 161 -3.27 -0.03 11.22
N ILE A 162 -3.46 0.88 12.19
CA ILE A 162 -2.36 1.72 12.67
C ILE A 162 -1.24 0.89 13.29
N PHE A 163 -1.55 -0.31 13.78
CA PHE A 163 -0.60 -1.28 14.32
C PHE A 163 -0.11 -2.32 13.29
N GLY A 164 -0.33 -2.09 11.98
CA GLY A 164 0.29 -2.85 10.90
C GLY A 164 -0.42 -4.15 10.52
N LYS A 165 -1.69 -4.35 10.91
CA LYS A 165 -2.39 -5.62 10.63
C LYS A 165 -3.09 -5.70 9.26
N MET A 166 -2.88 -4.73 8.38
CA MET A 166 -3.47 -4.71 7.05
C MET A 166 -2.40 -4.77 5.96
N GLU A 167 -1.40 -5.63 6.12
CA GLU A 167 -0.33 -5.76 5.13
C GLU A 167 -0.70 -6.77 4.03
N GLY A 168 -0.35 -6.43 2.79
CA GLY A 168 -0.27 -7.36 1.67
C GLY A 168 -1.54 -7.55 0.83
N VAL A 169 -2.67 -6.92 1.13
CA VAL A 169 -3.92 -7.10 0.36
C VAL A 169 -4.33 -5.88 -0.47
N THR A 170 -3.61 -4.77 -0.37
CA THR A 170 -3.91 -3.51 -1.06
C THR A 170 -4.19 -3.67 -2.57
N PRO A 171 -3.45 -4.49 -3.35
CA PRO A 171 -3.73 -4.68 -4.76
C PRO A 171 -5.13 -5.26 -5.04
N THR A 172 -5.80 -5.83 -4.04
CA THR A 172 -7.15 -6.40 -4.21
C THR A 172 -8.26 -5.38 -4.01
N ALA A 173 -7.97 -4.19 -3.51
CA ALA A 173 -8.97 -3.17 -3.18
C ALA A 173 -9.85 -2.82 -4.39
N PHE A 174 -11.15 -2.77 -4.15
CA PHE A 174 -12.19 -2.31 -5.07
C PHE A 174 -13.01 -1.26 -4.34
N ILE A 175 -12.96 -0.01 -4.81
CA ILE A 175 -13.37 1.16 -4.03
C ILE A 175 -14.38 1.98 -4.81
N ALA A 176 -15.46 2.43 -4.15
CA ALA A 176 -16.39 3.36 -4.74
C ALA A 176 -15.68 4.70 -5.06
N LYS A 177 -15.80 5.20 -6.30
CA LYS A 177 -15.16 6.45 -6.73
C LYS A 177 -15.54 7.63 -5.83
N GLY A 178 -16.82 7.74 -5.46
CA GLY A 178 -17.30 8.82 -4.57
C GLY A 178 -16.64 8.82 -3.19
N LEU A 179 -16.03 7.72 -2.76
CA LEU A 179 -15.27 7.68 -1.51
C LEU A 179 -13.94 8.43 -1.64
N PHE A 180 -13.24 8.31 -2.77
CA PHE A 180 -12.03 9.09 -3.03
C PHE A 180 -12.32 10.58 -3.04
N GLU A 181 -13.40 11.00 -3.71
CA GLU A 181 -13.83 12.40 -3.76
C GLU A 181 -14.16 12.94 -2.36
N LYS A 182 -14.91 12.16 -1.57
CA LYS A 182 -15.32 12.54 -0.22
C LYS A 182 -14.15 12.64 0.76
N LEU A 183 -13.12 11.81 0.59
CA LEU A 183 -11.96 11.75 1.47
C LEU A 183 -10.73 12.49 0.91
N ASP A 184 -10.90 13.31 -0.12
CA ASP A 184 -9.81 14.09 -0.74
C ASP A 184 -8.62 13.22 -1.14
N TYR A 185 -8.91 12.10 -1.82
CA TYR A 185 -7.94 11.20 -2.46
C TYR A 185 -6.81 10.71 -1.57
N TYR A 186 -5.72 10.21 -2.20
CA TYR A 186 -4.48 9.83 -1.51
C TYR A 186 -3.67 11.07 -1.11
N ASP A 187 -3.00 11.02 0.03
CA ASP A 187 -2.18 12.12 0.53
C ASP A 187 -0.80 12.15 -0.16
N GLU A 188 -0.56 13.16 -1.00
CA GLU A 188 0.66 13.33 -1.79
C GLU A 188 1.87 13.84 -0.98
N VAL A 189 1.68 14.18 0.30
CA VAL A 189 2.78 14.49 1.23
C VAL A 189 3.68 13.28 1.46
N TYR A 190 3.10 12.06 1.35
CA TYR A 190 3.83 10.81 1.42
C TYR A 190 4.25 10.38 0.01
N LYS A 191 5.53 10.02 -0.16
CA LYS A 191 6.02 9.65 -1.51
C LYS A 191 5.79 8.18 -1.86
N LEU A 192 5.67 7.33 -0.86
CA LEU A 192 5.70 5.89 -0.99
C LEU A 192 4.54 5.16 -0.31
N ALA A 193 3.87 5.80 0.64
CA ALA A 193 2.80 5.22 1.42
C ALA A 193 1.46 5.85 0.97
N GLU A 194 0.90 5.39 -0.14
CA GLU A 194 -0.40 5.86 -0.63
C GLU A 194 -1.56 5.23 0.14
N ASP A 195 -1.46 3.92 0.36
CA ASP A 195 -2.53 3.08 0.87
C ASP A 195 -2.74 3.23 2.38
N TYR A 196 -1.68 3.15 3.16
CA TYR A 196 -1.78 3.13 4.61
C TYR A 196 -2.43 4.41 5.20
N PRO A 197 -2.05 5.65 4.81
CA PRO A 197 -2.77 6.86 5.25
C PRO A 197 -4.22 6.89 4.79
N PHE A 198 -4.49 6.39 3.58
CA PHE A 198 -5.85 6.36 3.04
C PHE A 198 -6.75 5.39 3.81
N TRP A 199 -6.23 4.21 4.18
CA TRP A 199 -6.97 3.26 5.02
C TRP A 199 -7.29 3.82 6.40
N LEU A 200 -6.36 4.55 7.01
CA LEU A 200 -6.61 5.25 8.28
C LEU A 200 -7.68 6.34 8.11
N LYS A 201 -7.61 7.11 7.01
CA LYS A 201 -8.61 8.12 6.68
C LYS A 201 -10.01 7.50 6.47
N CYS A 202 -10.10 6.36 5.80
CA CYS A 202 -11.36 5.64 5.62
C CYS A 202 -11.97 5.23 6.96
N THR A 203 -11.20 4.56 7.81
CA THR A 203 -11.71 4.01 9.07
C THR A 203 -12.04 5.08 10.10
N THR A 204 -11.28 6.18 10.17
CA THR A 204 -11.61 7.33 11.05
C THR A 204 -12.87 8.07 10.60
N ASN A 205 -13.29 7.92 9.34
CA ASN A 205 -14.54 8.44 8.82
C ASN A 205 -15.69 7.40 8.84
N GLY A 206 -15.53 6.29 9.57
CA GLY A 206 -16.56 5.28 9.80
C GLY A 206 -16.72 4.25 8.67
N TYR A 207 -15.84 4.24 7.66
CA TYR A 207 -15.89 3.25 6.59
C TYR A 207 -15.22 1.96 7.03
N ARG A 208 -16.02 0.90 7.09
CA ARG A 208 -15.58 -0.44 7.44
C ARG A 208 -15.10 -1.18 6.19
N PHE A 209 -14.03 -1.97 6.33
CA PHE A 209 -13.53 -2.85 5.30
C PHE A 209 -14.21 -4.21 5.38
N VAL A 210 -14.58 -4.71 4.23
CA VAL A 210 -15.12 -6.05 4.03
C VAL A 210 -14.27 -6.81 3.02
N SER A 211 -14.37 -8.12 3.00
CA SER A 211 -13.60 -8.95 2.06
C SER A 211 -14.42 -10.15 1.62
N MET A 212 -14.30 -10.51 0.34
CA MET A 212 -14.78 -11.77 -0.18
C MET A 212 -13.67 -12.84 -0.17
N ASP A 213 -14.06 -14.10 -0.04
CA ASP A 213 -13.13 -15.24 -0.04
C ASP A 213 -12.89 -15.77 -1.47
N LYS A 214 -12.45 -14.88 -2.37
CA LYS A 214 -12.07 -15.21 -3.75
C LYS A 214 -10.70 -14.60 -4.04
N THR A 215 -9.81 -15.33 -4.70
CA THR A 215 -8.54 -14.75 -5.21
C THR A 215 -8.85 -14.02 -6.51
N THR A 216 -8.47 -12.73 -6.58
CA THR A 216 -8.74 -11.89 -7.76
C THR A 216 -7.49 -11.29 -8.39
N VAL A 217 -6.36 -11.31 -7.67
CA VAL A 217 -5.10 -10.70 -8.09
C VAL A 217 -3.94 -11.68 -7.93
N LEU A 218 -3.06 -11.71 -8.93
CA LEU A 218 -1.73 -12.31 -8.82
C LEU A 218 -0.71 -11.19 -8.62
N TYR A 219 -0.07 -11.19 -7.47
CA TYR A 219 0.93 -10.21 -7.06
C TYR A 219 2.33 -10.68 -7.43
N ARG A 220 3.01 -9.93 -8.30
CA ARG A 220 4.37 -10.28 -8.77
C ARG A 220 5.39 -9.89 -7.73
N ARG A 221 6.29 -10.82 -7.39
CA ARG A 221 7.46 -10.55 -6.55
C ARG A 221 8.73 -10.58 -7.39
N HIS A 222 9.45 -9.46 -7.41
CA HIS A 222 10.74 -9.31 -8.07
C HIS A 222 11.64 -8.35 -7.28
N THR A 223 12.93 -8.30 -7.62
CA THR A 223 13.93 -7.50 -6.89
C THR A 223 13.67 -5.99 -6.93
N ASN A 224 12.97 -5.52 -7.96
CA ASN A 224 12.65 -4.11 -8.18
C ASN A 224 11.31 -3.69 -7.55
N ASN A 225 10.60 -4.60 -6.84
CA ASN A 225 9.38 -4.20 -6.14
C ASN A 225 9.67 -3.02 -5.21
N THR A 226 8.83 -2.01 -5.33
CA THR A 226 8.97 -0.73 -4.64
C THR A 226 9.14 -0.89 -3.12
N GLY A 227 8.41 -1.82 -2.50
CA GLY A 227 8.50 -2.09 -1.05
C GLY A 227 9.89 -2.57 -0.60
N VAL A 228 10.55 -3.44 -1.38
CA VAL A 228 11.85 -4.00 -1.02
C VAL A 228 12.97 -2.96 -1.15
N ALA A 229 13.01 -2.21 -2.26
CA ALA A 229 14.05 -1.21 -2.52
C ALA A 229 13.94 0.00 -1.58
N LYS A 230 12.74 0.37 -1.16
CA LYS A 230 12.44 1.56 -0.35
C LYS A 230 12.57 1.34 1.15
N GLU A 231 12.43 0.12 1.65
CA GLU A 231 12.81 -0.24 3.01
C GLU A 231 14.32 -0.02 3.26
N ALA A 232 15.15 -0.24 2.24
CA ALA A 232 16.59 -0.03 2.35
C ALA A 232 16.96 1.42 2.64
N ASN A 233 16.19 2.40 2.13
CA ASN A 233 16.47 3.84 2.25
C ASN A 233 15.79 4.50 3.47
N GLY A 234 15.00 3.75 4.25
CA GLY A 234 14.29 4.27 5.42
C GLY A 234 13.17 5.28 5.13
N THR A 235 12.84 5.52 3.86
CA THR A 235 11.79 6.50 3.48
C THR A 235 10.41 6.02 3.92
N LEU A 236 10.12 4.74 3.75
CA LEU A 236 8.85 4.14 4.21
C LEU A 236 8.71 4.24 5.73
N PHE A 237 9.80 4.02 6.49
CA PHE A 237 9.80 4.21 7.93
C PHE A 237 9.52 5.66 8.33
N LYS A 238 10.12 6.65 7.64
CA LYS A 238 9.86 8.07 7.88
C LYS A 238 8.39 8.44 7.64
N ASP A 239 7.83 7.95 6.55
CA ASP A 239 6.42 8.17 6.23
C ASP A 239 5.51 7.52 7.28
N ARG A 240 5.75 6.27 7.65
CA ARG A 240 5.02 5.57 8.73
C ARG A 240 5.07 6.32 10.06
N MET A 241 6.22 6.88 10.43
CA MET A 241 6.37 7.66 11.67
C MET A 241 5.60 8.99 11.62
N LYS A 242 5.57 9.68 10.46
CA LYS A 242 4.75 10.89 10.29
C LYS A 242 3.27 10.57 10.43
N ILE A 243 2.81 9.53 9.73
CA ILE A 243 1.41 9.07 9.77
C ILE A 243 1.03 8.69 11.21
N PHE A 244 1.85 7.91 11.87
CA PHE A 244 1.61 7.50 13.25
C PHE A 244 1.44 8.72 14.18
N ARG A 245 2.31 9.73 14.09
CA ARG A 245 2.19 10.98 14.86
C ARG A 245 0.89 11.71 14.58
N GLN A 246 0.49 11.80 13.33
CA GLN A 246 -0.75 12.46 12.92
C GLN A 246 -1.99 11.83 13.60
N TYR A 247 -2.02 10.52 13.73
CA TYR A 247 -3.16 9.77 14.27
C TYR A 247 -3.05 9.42 15.76
N MET A 248 -1.91 9.71 16.42
CA MET A 248 -1.68 9.38 17.85
C MET A 248 -2.72 9.98 18.78
N ASN A 249 -3.15 11.22 18.55
CA ASN A 249 -4.13 11.88 19.39
C ASN A 249 -5.52 11.17 19.37
N LEU A 250 -5.86 10.53 18.25
CA LEU A 250 -7.09 9.74 18.13
C LEU A 250 -7.00 8.40 18.89
N ILE A 251 -5.78 7.86 19.02
CA ILE A 251 -5.53 6.62 19.78
C ILE A 251 -5.55 6.88 21.28
N ASN A 252 -4.96 7.97 21.73
CA ASN A 252 -4.86 8.32 23.15
C ASN A 252 -6.23 8.58 23.83
N ALA A 253 -7.27 8.79 23.04
CA ALA A 253 -8.65 8.89 23.54
C ALA A 253 -9.24 7.55 24.00
N ASN A 254 -8.58 6.39 23.75
CA ASN A 254 -9.05 5.05 24.09
C ASN A 254 -8.13 4.38 25.13
N GLU A 255 -8.69 3.86 26.23
CA GLU A 255 -7.94 3.23 27.34
C GLU A 255 -7.08 2.01 26.95
N ASN A 256 -7.38 1.34 25.83
CA ASN A 256 -6.59 0.23 25.28
C ASN A 256 -5.32 0.66 24.53
N SER A 257 -5.04 1.96 24.45
CA SER A 257 -3.95 2.54 23.65
C SER A 257 -2.55 2.12 24.10
N LYS A 258 -2.30 1.99 25.41
CA LYS A 258 -0.97 1.63 25.94
C LYS A 258 -0.52 0.23 25.53
N THR A 259 -1.44 -0.74 25.54
CA THR A 259 -1.14 -2.13 25.17
C THR A 259 -0.95 -2.25 23.64
N ALA A 260 -1.78 -1.56 22.87
CA ALA A 260 -1.70 -1.49 21.42
C ALA A 260 -0.40 -0.80 20.98
N PHE A 261 -0.01 0.29 21.64
CA PHE A 261 1.24 0.99 21.44
C PHE A 261 2.48 0.10 21.71
N ALA A 262 2.46 -0.65 22.82
CA ALA A 262 3.52 -1.61 23.14
C ALA A 262 3.67 -2.70 22.07
N LYS A 263 2.57 -3.15 21.47
CA LYS A 263 2.53 -4.14 20.40
C LYS A 263 3.08 -3.58 19.10
N TYR A 264 2.65 -2.39 18.68
CA TYR A 264 3.17 -1.67 17.51
C TYR A 264 4.69 -1.53 17.56
N TYR A 265 5.24 -1.15 18.71
CA TYR A 265 6.68 -1.04 18.90
C TYR A 265 7.42 -2.35 18.76
N LYS A 266 6.86 -3.43 19.28
CA LYS A 266 7.44 -4.76 19.17
C LYS A 266 7.53 -5.20 17.71
N GLU A 267 6.52 -4.90 16.93
CA GLU A 267 6.42 -5.28 15.52
C GLU A 267 7.30 -4.40 14.62
N ASN A 268 7.35 -3.09 14.90
CA ASN A 268 8.18 -2.14 14.12
C ASN A 268 9.64 -2.03 14.59
N TYR A 269 10.01 -2.68 15.69
CA TYR A 269 11.38 -2.69 16.20
C TYR A 269 12.39 -3.24 15.18
N PHE A 270 12.00 -4.22 14.40
CA PHE A 270 12.82 -4.81 13.33
C PHE A 270 13.11 -3.79 12.22
N TYR A 271 12.11 -3.05 11.78
CA TYR A 271 12.26 -1.98 10.78
C TYR A 271 13.13 -0.84 11.30
N PHE A 272 12.98 -0.49 12.56
CA PHE A 272 13.85 0.50 13.22
C PHE A 272 15.31 0.07 13.27
N ILE A 273 15.61 -1.17 13.61
CA ILE A 273 16.99 -1.71 13.60
C ILE A 273 17.57 -1.66 12.18
N LYS A 274 16.81 -2.02 11.17
CA LYS A 274 17.23 -1.97 9.77
C LYS A 274 17.49 -0.53 9.31
N PHE A 275 16.63 0.39 9.71
CA PHE A 275 16.80 1.83 9.50
C PHE A 275 18.09 2.37 10.13
N CYS A 276 18.39 2.01 11.37
CA CYS A 276 19.60 2.45 12.08
C CYS A 276 20.90 1.90 11.46
N ASN A 277 20.85 0.86 10.66
CA ASN A 277 22.03 0.24 10.05
C ASN A 277 22.56 0.94 8.79
N THR A 278 21.90 1.97 8.28
CA THR A 278 22.38 2.75 7.14
C THR A 278 23.11 4.00 7.60
N SER A 279 24.26 4.35 6.95
CA SER A 279 25.09 5.52 7.31
C SER A 279 24.32 6.85 7.24
N GLU A 280 23.42 6.97 6.26
CA GLU A 280 22.58 8.15 6.03
C GLU A 280 21.55 8.36 7.16
N ASN A 281 20.98 7.29 7.66
CA ASN A 281 20.02 7.29 8.76
C ASN A 281 20.69 7.50 10.11
N LEU A 282 21.95 7.08 10.26
CA LEU A 282 22.78 7.40 11.43
C LEU A 282 23.09 8.90 11.50
N GLU A 283 23.29 9.56 10.38
CA GLU A 283 23.48 11.02 10.33
C GLU A 283 22.19 11.78 10.63
N LEU A 284 21.04 11.28 10.21
CA LEU A 284 19.74 11.83 10.56
C LEU A 284 19.46 11.71 12.06
N LEU A 285 19.79 10.59 12.68
CA LEU A 285 19.75 10.39 14.13
C LEU A 285 20.72 11.34 14.86
N ARG A 286 21.89 11.64 14.29
CA ARG A 286 22.83 12.66 14.80
C ARG A 286 22.22 14.07 14.81
N ASN A 287 21.51 14.44 13.77
CA ASN A 287 20.92 15.78 13.64
C ASN A 287 19.72 15.97 14.57
N VAL A 288 18.92 14.94 14.80
CA VAL A 288 17.88 14.91 15.83
C VAL A 288 18.51 15.04 17.24
N ASN A 289 19.73 14.52 17.40
CA ASN A 289 20.47 14.52 18.67
C ASN A 289 21.06 15.87 19.10
N LYS A 290 21.32 16.79 18.18
CA LYS A 290 21.89 18.11 18.53
C LYS A 290 20.94 18.94 19.40
N THR A 291 19.68 18.58 19.45
CA THR A 291 18.63 19.28 20.21
C THR A 291 18.30 18.65 21.58
N ASN A 292 18.80 17.42 21.90
CA ASN A 292 18.42 16.71 23.13
C ASN A 292 19.57 15.87 23.73
N LYS A 293 20.03 16.18 24.94
CA LYS A 293 21.15 15.51 25.66
C LYS A 293 20.95 13.98 25.88
N ILE A 294 19.72 13.49 25.88
CA ILE A 294 19.39 12.06 26.11
C ILE A 294 19.67 11.20 24.87
N SER A 295 19.64 11.80 23.71
CA SER A 295 19.80 11.12 22.44
C SER A 295 21.25 10.71 22.13
N ASN A 296 22.25 11.40 22.68
CA ASN A 296 23.67 11.06 22.49
C ASN A 296 24.03 9.68 23.06
N THR A 297 23.49 9.33 24.23
CA THR A 297 23.71 8.01 24.85
C THR A 297 23.02 6.91 24.04
N PHE A 298 21.84 7.17 23.49
CA PHE A 298 21.10 6.22 22.65
C PHE A 298 21.81 5.96 21.31
N TYR A 299 22.29 7.00 20.66
CA TYR A 299 23.07 6.89 19.43
C TYR A 299 24.34 6.03 19.62
N PHE A 300 25.09 6.29 20.69
CA PHE A 300 26.32 5.54 21.04
C PHE A 300 26.02 4.05 21.31
N LEU A 301 24.92 3.77 22.00
CA LEU A 301 24.51 2.41 22.31
C LEU A 301 23.95 1.68 21.07
N ALA A 302 23.20 2.37 20.22
CA ALA A 302 22.72 1.81 18.96
C ALA A 302 23.88 1.42 18.03
N GLN A 303 24.85 2.30 17.83
CA GLN A 303 26.03 2.01 17.01
C GLN A 303 26.86 0.83 17.52
N ARG A 304 27.06 0.73 18.85
CA ARG A 304 27.96 -0.26 19.45
C ARG A 304 27.34 -1.65 19.59
N TYR A 305 26.00 -1.76 19.55
CA TYR A 305 25.28 -2.97 19.88
C TYR A 305 24.46 -3.59 18.74
N ILE A 306 24.15 -2.84 17.68
CA ILE A 306 23.36 -3.35 16.55
C ILE A 306 24.11 -4.42 15.76
N SER A 307 25.45 -4.30 15.66
CA SER A 307 26.30 -5.22 14.88
C SER A 307 26.63 -6.54 15.58
N VAL A 308 26.35 -6.73 16.87
CA VAL A 308 27.00 -7.76 17.68
C VAL A 308 26.09 -8.77 18.34
N PHE A 309 24.72 -8.59 18.41
CA PHE A 309 23.89 -9.47 19.28
C PHE A 309 22.68 -10.17 18.64
N PRO A 310 22.45 -11.46 18.98
CA PRO A 310 21.27 -12.23 18.60
C PRO A 310 19.97 -11.69 19.22
N LYS A 311 18.84 -11.95 18.55
CA LYS A 311 17.48 -11.38 18.79
C LYS A 311 16.89 -11.54 20.22
N ASN A 312 17.40 -12.42 21.06
CA ASN A 312 16.78 -12.82 22.34
C ASN A 312 17.59 -12.49 23.61
N THR A 313 18.59 -11.64 23.57
CA THR A 313 19.43 -11.32 24.72
C THR A 313 18.84 -10.20 25.59
N PHE A 314 19.25 -10.14 26.87
CA PHE A 314 18.94 -9.06 27.82
C PHE A 314 19.20 -7.67 27.22
N ARG A 315 20.24 -7.53 26.41
CA ARG A 315 20.65 -6.27 25.75
C ARG A 315 19.67 -5.85 24.64
N ALA A 316 19.04 -6.81 23.92
CA ALA A 316 17.95 -6.50 22.98
C ALA A 316 16.70 -5.96 23.70
N ARG A 317 16.44 -6.43 24.94
CA ARG A 317 15.38 -5.88 25.80
C ARG A 317 15.69 -4.45 26.28
N LEU A 318 16.94 -4.17 26.60
CA LEU A 318 17.41 -2.83 26.99
C LEU A 318 17.27 -1.84 25.83
N LEU A 319 17.69 -2.21 24.62
CA LEU A 319 17.52 -1.40 23.41
C LEU A 319 16.04 -1.13 23.08
N ARG A 320 15.17 -2.11 23.31
CA ARG A 320 13.71 -1.90 23.20
C ARG A 320 13.21 -0.86 24.19
N SER A 321 13.65 -0.94 25.47
CA SER A 321 13.27 0.02 26.51
C SER A 321 13.77 1.44 26.20
N MET A 322 14.98 1.57 25.64
CA MET A 322 15.56 2.86 25.26
C MET A 322 14.87 3.44 24.03
N TYR A 323 14.55 2.64 23.04
CA TYR A 323 13.73 3.05 21.89
C TYR A 323 12.36 3.57 22.34
N TYR A 324 11.72 2.90 23.30
CA TYR A 324 10.49 3.34 23.93
C TYR A 324 10.59 4.72 24.54
N ARG A 325 11.66 4.96 25.31
CA ARG A 325 11.92 6.27 25.96
C ARG A 325 12.20 7.38 24.94
N MET A 326 12.96 7.07 23.88
CA MET A 326 13.24 8.05 22.82
C MET A 326 11.97 8.54 22.13
N LEU A 327 11.04 7.67 21.87
CA LEU A 327 9.79 8.03 21.19
C LEU A 327 8.81 8.79 22.10
N MET A 328 8.85 8.55 23.40
CA MET A 328 8.13 9.34 24.41
C MET A 328 8.70 10.73 24.61
N LEU A 329 9.97 10.96 24.21
CA LEU A 329 10.68 12.23 24.34
C LEU A 329 10.69 13.04 23.03
N LEU A 330 10.26 12.46 21.92
CA LEU A 330 10.05 13.14 20.62
C LEU A 330 8.64 13.75 20.51
N ASN A 331 7.84 13.61 21.56
CA ASN A 331 6.64 14.39 21.85
C ASN A 331 7.04 15.58 22.72
#